data_2d090f25a107ceeedcef8ab2e85145d7
#
_entry.id   2d090f25a107ceeedcef8ab2e85145d7
#
_cell.length_a   1.000
_cell.length_b   1.000
_cell.length_c   1.000
_cell.angle_alpha   90.00
_cell.angle_beta   90.00
_cell.angle_gamma   90.00
#
_symmetry.space_group_name_H-M   'P 1'
#
loop_
_entity.id
_entity.type
_entity.pdbx_description
1 polymer ?
#
loop_
_entity_poly.entity_id
_entity_poly.type
_entity_poly.pdbx_seq_one_letter_code
_entity_poly.pdbx_strand_id
1 'polypeptide(L)'
;MAFLSERPQITSVFLCLDNDHAGNEASEKLAIEIPDGYSVIRLKPSRKDWNEILCDKNADRKKSIIETVTMKVPEKEELVPMLCYEDIEQTSVEWLWFPYLPFGKLTIIQGNPGEGKTYFAMMLTAACTNRKTFPNMEEIEPFNVIYQTAEDGMGDTIKPRLVEAGADLSRVMVIDDTEEALTLSDDRIEKAIRQNQVRLLIIDPVQAFIGADVDMNRANEVRPVFRKLGMIAEKTGCAIVLIGHLNKSSGTQSTYRGLGSIDIMAAVRSLLFIGKVKKDPTTRVLIHEKSSLAPPGETMAFKLGDEEGFRWVGAYEISADDLLDGKEGKPTETKLQRGTKLIYELLADGNAVTIRELDEKAKAQGISQRTMREARSRMKEELDYRMNEKQENTIRLKKQGRMGDGRILE
;
A
#
# COMPACT_ATOMS: atom_id res chain seq x y z
N MET A 1 -33.05 3.86 -44.73
CA MET A 1 -31.87 4.03 -43.81
C MET A 1 -31.84 5.40 -43.19
N ALA A 2 -31.95 6.51 -43.88
CA ALA A 2 -32.01 7.87 -43.28
C ALA A 2 -33.08 8.02 -42.18
N PHE A 3 -34.23 7.33 -42.28
CA PHE A 3 -35.29 7.39 -41.28
C PHE A 3 -34.87 6.86 -39.91
N LEU A 4 -34.04 5.83 -39.85
CA LEU A 4 -33.57 5.24 -38.59
C LEU A 4 -32.51 6.14 -37.93
N SER A 5 -31.54 6.66 -38.70
CA SER A 5 -30.48 7.51 -38.20
C SER A 5 -30.97 8.84 -37.59
N GLU A 6 -32.13 9.32 -38.04
CA GLU A 6 -32.78 10.52 -37.49
C GLU A 6 -33.56 10.27 -36.18
N ARG A 7 -33.69 9.01 -35.75
CA ARG A 7 -34.51 8.59 -34.59
C ARG A 7 -33.76 7.64 -33.64
N PRO A 8 -32.83 8.14 -32.86
CA PRO A 8 -31.99 7.32 -31.98
C PRO A 8 -32.77 6.57 -30.88
N GLN A 9 -34.04 6.94 -30.65
CA GLN A 9 -34.90 6.24 -29.69
C GLN A 9 -35.40 4.88 -30.22
N ILE A 10 -35.31 4.59 -31.54
CA ILE A 10 -35.67 3.29 -32.10
C ILE A 10 -34.51 2.35 -31.84
N THR A 11 -34.79 1.25 -31.15
CA THR A 11 -33.80 0.21 -30.82
C THR A 11 -34.11 -1.12 -31.49
N SER A 12 -35.32 -1.28 -32.00
CA SER A 12 -35.77 -2.53 -32.59
C SER A 12 -36.57 -2.28 -33.87
N VAL A 13 -36.32 -3.10 -34.87
CA VAL A 13 -37.02 -3.10 -36.18
C VAL A 13 -37.68 -4.45 -36.36
N PHE A 14 -39.00 -4.43 -36.62
CA PHE A 14 -39.77 -5.65 -36.89
C PHE A 14 -40.04 -5.77 -38.38
N LEU A 15 -39.65 -6.87 -39.02
CA LEU A 15 -39.89 -7.20 -40.41
C LEU A 15 -41.11 -8.08 -40.48
N CYS A 16 -42.21 -7.54 -41.03
CA CYS A 16 -43.53 -8.21 -41.15
C CYS A 16 -43.85 -8.50 -42.59
N LEU A 17 -43.01 -9.20 -43.31
CA LEU A 17 -43.21 -9.60 -44.70
C LEU A 17 -43.92 -10.96 -44.77
N ASP A 18 -44.52 -11.31 -45.97
CA ASP A 18 -45.22 -12.54 -46.16
C ASP A 18 -44.36 -13.78 -45.96
N ASN A 19 -44.99 -14.89 -45.60
CA ASN A 19 -44.31 -16.17 -45.35
C ASN A 19 -44.21 -17.02 -46.59
N ASP A 20 -43.71 -16.42 -47.64
CA ASP A 20 -43.40 -17.09 -48.92
C ASP A 20 -41.94 -16.90 -49.29
N HIS A 21 -41.49 -17.45 -50.39
CA HIS A 21 -40.10 -17.38 -50.83
C HIS A 21 -39.59 -15.91 -50.96
N ALA A 22 -40.43 -15.08 -51.62
CA ALA A 22 -40.08 -13.69 -51.85
C ALA A 22 -40.00 -12.88 -50.56
N GLY A 23 -40.95 -13.05 -49.62
CA GLY A 23 -40.95 -12.40 -48.32
C GLY A 23 -39.81 -12.87 -47.43
N ASN A 24 -39.41 -14.14 -47.51
CA ASN A 24 -38.26 -14.66 -46.77
C ASN A 24 -36.96 -14.02 -47.30
N GLU A 25 -36.73 -14.05 -48.62
CA GLU A 25 -35.56 -13.46 -49.25
C GLU A 25 -35.44 -11.94 -49.00
N ALA A 26 -36.58 -11.23 -49.11
CA ALA A 26 -36.63 -9.79 -48.84
C ALA A 26 -36.30 -9.47 -47.36
N SER A 27 -36.75 -10.31 -46.38
CA SER A 27 -36.44 -10.13 -44.97
C SER A 27 -34.95 -10.28 -44.68
N GLU A 28 -34.29 -11.26 -45.30
CA GLU A 28 -32.86 -11.48 -45.15
C GLU A 28 -32.05 -10.30 -45.72
N LYS A 29 -32.42 -9.83 -46.92
CA LYS A 29 -31.80 -8.64 -47.52
C LYS A 29 -31.96 -7.39 -46.66
N LEU A 30 -33.18 -7.12 -46.19
CA LEU A 30 -33.43 -5.97 -45.31
C LEU A 30 -32.70 -6.05 -44.00
N ALA A 31 -32.58 -7.24 -43.42
CA ALA A 31 -31.83 -7.41 -42.17
C ALA A 31 -30.35 -7.04 -42.33
N ILE A 32 -29.76 -7.34 -43.48
CA ILE A 32 -28.37 -6.99 -43.79
C ILE A 32 -28.22 -5.46 -44.01
N GLU A 33 -29.21 -4.82 -44.62
CA GLU A 33 -29.17 -3.38 -44.93
C GLU A 33 -29.41 -2.49 -43.71
N ILE A 34 -30.06 -3.00 -42.65
CA ILE A 34 -30.25 -2.24 -41.40
C ILE A 34 -28.90 -2.04 -40.72
N PRO A 35 -28.52 -0.80 -40.34
CA PRO A 35 -27.26 -0.52 -39.66
C PRO A 35 -27.08 -1.34 -38.39
N ASP A 36 -25.83 -1.50 -37.96
CA ASP A 36 -25.53 -2.08 -36.65
C ASP A 36 -26.11 -1.22 -35.55
N GLY A 37 -26.38 -1.81 -34.38
CA GLY A 37 -27.01 -1.12 -33.27
C GLY A 37 -28.53 -1.29 -33.14
N TYR A 38 -29.18 -1.88 -34.13
CA TYR A 38 -30.63 -2.19 -34.08
C TYR A 38 -30.88 -3.69 -33.90
N SER A 39 -31.83 -4.02 -32.99
CA SER A 39 -32.37 -5.39 -32.94
C SER A 39 -33.32 -5.59 -34.13
N VAL A 40 -33.05 -6.58 -34.99
CA VAL A 40 -33.88 -6.90 -36.12
C VAL A 40 -34.62 -8.21 -35.87
N ILE A 41 -35.94 -8.12 -35.80
CA ILE A 41 -36.80 -9.24 -35.44
C ILE A 41 -37.79 -9.48 -36.61
N ARG A 42 -37.84 -10.70 -37.14
CA ARG A 42 -38.82 -11.07 -38.10
C ARG A 42 -40.05 -11.66 -37.43
N LEU A 43 -41.23 -11.17 -37.81
CA LEU A 43 -42.52 -11.77 -37.49
C LEU A 43 -43.04 -12.47 -38.73
N LYS A 44 -43.27 -13.78 -38.64
CA LYS A 44 -43.82 -14.58 -39.76
C LYS A 44 -45.28 -14.85 -39.52
N PRO A 45 -46.14 -14.61 -40.51
CA PRO A 45 -47.53 -15.02 -40.40
C PRO A 45 -47.66 -16.56 -40.44
N SER A 46 -48.66 -17.12 -39.76
CA SER A 46 -48.96 -18.57 -39.74
C SER A 46 -49.42 -19.13 -41.05
N ARG A 47 -49.81 -18.25 -41.96
CA ARG A 47 -50.26 -18.57 -43.36
C ARG A 47 -49.27 -17.91 -44.30
N LYS A 48 -49.58 -18.00 -45.62
CA LYS A 48 -48.73 -17.45 -46.67
C LYS A 48 -48.53 -15.94 -46.53
N ASP A 49 -49.61 -15.22 -46.28
CA ASP A 49 -49.56 -13.76 -46.09
C ASP A 49 -50.41 -13.27 -44.93
N TRP A 50 -50.19 -12.00 -44.57
CA TRP A 50 -50.91 -11.33 -43.47
C TRP A 50 -52.36 -11.07 -43.78
N ASN A 51 -52.72 -10.91 -45.05
CA ASN A 51 -54.08 -10.65 -45.49
C ASN A 51 -54.99 -11.89 -45.31
N GLU A 52 -54.47 -13.09 -45.58
CA GLU A 52 -55.19 -14.34 -45.29
C GLU A 52 -55.53 -14.46 -43.77
N ILE A 53 -54.67 -14.05 -42.91
CA ILE A 53 -54.89 -14.04 -41.44
C ILE A 53 -55.94 -12.97 -41.07
N LEU A 54 -55.84 -11.77 -41.63
CA LEU A 54 -56.71 -10.66 -41.32
C LEU A 54 -58.15 -10.90 -41.82
N CYS A 55 -58.30 -11.61 -42.92
CA CYS A 55 -59.63 -11.96 -43.55
C CYS A 55 -60.26 -13.16 -42.86
N ASP A 56 -59.55 -13.97 -42.12
CA ASP A 56 -60.10 -15.14 -41.42
C ASP A 56 -60.85 -14.69 -40.16
N LYS A 57 -62.19 -14.76 -40.21
CA LYS A 57 -63.07 -14.37 -39.08
C LYS A 57 -62.94 -15.26 -37.85
N ASN A 58 -62.35 -16.48 -38.00
CA ASN A 58 -62.16 -17.46 -36.93
C ASN A 58 -60.71 -17.51 -36.44
N ALA A 59 -59.80 -16.71 -36.98
CA ALA A 59 -58.42 -16.70 -36.55
C ALA A 59 -58.29 -16.02 -35.18
N ASP A 60 -57.79 -16.77 -34.23
CA ASP A 60 -57.31 -16.17 -32.97
C ASP A 60 -56.10 -15.33 -33.26
N ARG A 61 -56.27 -14.01 -33.31
CA ARG A 61 -55.22 -13.05 -33.67
C ARG A 61 -53.96 -13.17 -32.81
N LYS A 62 -54.06 -13.68 -31.58
CA LYS A 62 -52.90 -13.94 -30.72
C LYS A 62 -52.10 -15.18 -31.13
N LYS A 63 -52.71 -16.14 -31.81
CA LYS A 63 -52.06 -17.35 -32.34
C LYS A 63 -51.62 -17.23 -33.80
N SER A 64 -51.86 -16.09 -34.41
CA SER A 64 -51.58 -15.87 -35.83
C SER A 64 -50.12 -15.61 -36.14
N ILE A 65 -49.34 -15.26 -35.14
CA ILE A 65 -47.88 -15.08 -35.23
C ILE A 65 -47.25 -16.32 -34.62
N ILE A 66 -46.77 -17.21 -35.47
CA ILE A 66 -46.23 -18.50 -35.02
C ILE A 66 -44.74 -18.40 -34.68
N GLU A 67 -44.02 -17.59 -35.40
CA GLU A 67 -42.56 -17.59 -35.32
C GLU A 67 -42.00 -16.17 -35.25
N THR A 68 -41.25 -15.92 -34.15
CA THR A 68 -40.45 -14.72 -33.99
C THR A 68 -38.99 -15.11 -34.15
N VAL A 69 -38.35 -14.65 -35.20
CA VAL A 69 -36.93 -14.97 -35.47
C VAL A 69 -36.10 -13.72 -35.29
N THR A 70 -35.17 -13.76 -34.33
CA THR A 70 -34.16 -12.71 -34.20
C THR A 70 -33.12 -12.88 -35.30
N MET A 71 -33.07 -11.95 -36.25
CA MET A 71 -32.16 -11.98 -37.38
C MET A 71 -30.86 -11.27 -37.12
N LYS A 72 -30.86 -10.26 -36.23
CA LYS A 72 -29.70 -9.47 -35.87
C LYS A 72 -29.88 -8.92 -34.46
N VAL A 73 -28.88 -9.13 -33.62
CA VAL A 73 -28.79 -8.52 -32.28
C VAL A 73 -27.70 -7.46 -32.35
N PRO A 74 -27.93 -6.23 -31.87
CA PRO A 74 -26.86 -5.26 -31.82
C PRO A 74 -25.73 -5.83 -30.93
N GLU A 75 -24.52 -5.87 -31.45
CA GLU A 75 -23.34 -6.03 -30.59
C GLU A 75 -23.29 -4.80 -29.67
N LYS A 76 -23.49 -5.01 -28.38
CA LYS A 76 -23.13 -4.01 -27.43
C LYS A 76 -21.60 -3.88 -27.50
N GLU A 77 -21.10 -2.84 -28.13
CA GLU A 77 -19.73 -2.42 -27.88
C GLU A 77 -19.63 -2.15 -26.38
N GLU A 78 -19.00 -3.06 -25.64
CA GLU A 78 -18.58 -2.79 -24.29
C GLU A 78 -17.51 -1.71 -24.37
N LEU A 79 -17.90 -0.47 -24.07
CA LEU A 79 -16.96 0.63 -23.94
C LEU A 79 -15.97 0.28 -22.83
N VAL A 80 -14.72 0.04 -23.22
CA VAL A 80 -13.64 -0.14 -22.27
C VAL A 80 -13.45 1.18 -21.53
N PRO A 81 -13.66 1.24 -20.20
CA PRO A 81 -13.46 2.47 -19.45
C PRO A 81 -11.97 2.85 -19.48
N MET A 82 -11.68 4.01 -20.03
CA MET A 82 -10.33 4.58 -20.06
C MET A 82 -10.29 5.89 -19.27
N LEU A 83 -9.18 6.12 -18.60
CA LEU A 83 -8.90 7.37 -17.89
C LEU A 83 -7.71 8.08 -18.57
N CYS A 84 -7.84 9.38 -18.79
CA CYS A 84 -6.71 10.20 -19.21
C CYS A 84 -5.84 10.55 -18.02
N TYR A 85 -4.51 10.51 -18.17
CA TYR A 85 -3.60 10.90 -17.08
C TYR A 85 -3.73 12.38 -16.68
N GLU A 86 -4.22 13.23 -17.57
CA GLU A 86 -4.52 14.65 -17.29
C GLU A 86 -5.65 14.82 -16.28
N ASP A 87 -6.62 13.88 -16.28
CA ASP A 87 -7.76 13.89 -15.36
C ASP A 87 -7.45 13.28 -14.00
N ILE A 88 -6.26 12.68 -13.82
CA ILE A 88 -5.84 12.03 -12.57
C ILE A 88 -5.18 13.07 -11.65
N GLU A 89 -5.79 13.29 -10.49
CA GLU A 89 -5.22 14.18 -9.48
C GLU A 89 -3.86 13.65 -8.97
N GLN A 90 -2.85 14.51 -9.01
CA GLN A 90 -1.52 14.19 -8.50
C GLN A 90 -1.53 14.23 -6.97
N THR A 91 -1.26 13.10 -6.33
CA THR A 91 -1.16 12.95 -4.87
C THR A 91 0.27 12.63 -4.43
N SER A 92 0.64 13.08 -3.24
CA SER A 92 1.91 12.70 -2.59
C SER A 92 1.72 11.44 -1.75
N VAL A 93 2.79 10.66 -1.60
CA VAL A 93 2.78 9.51 -0.69
C VAL A 93 2.81 10.01 0.75
N GLU A 94 1.82 9.60 1.53
CA GLU A 94 1.83 9.79 2.98
C GLU A 94 2.63 8.67 3.65
N TRP A 95 3.30 9.00 4.76
CA TRP A 95 4.18 8.08 5.47
C TRP A 95 3.77 7.96 6.93
N LEU A 96 3.63 6.72 7.38
CA LEU A 96 3.55 6.42 8.80
C LEU A 96 4.95 6.59 9.43
N TRP A 97 5.96 6.09 8.78
CA TRP A 97 7.36 6.24 9.18
C TRP A 97 8.27 6.34 7.94
N PHE A 98 8.73 7.53 7.62
CA PHE A 98 9.56 7.76 6.43
C PHE A 98 10.99 7.26 6.63
N PRO A 99 11.59 6.56 5.64
CA PRO A 99 11.00 6.06 4.39
C PRO A 99 10.56 4.60 4.47
N TYR A 100 10.35 4.05 5.66
CA TYR A 100 10.16 2.61 5.92
C TYR A 100 8.73 2.15 5.72
N LEU A 101 7.75 2.90 6.21
CA LEU A 101 6.33 2.49 6.28
C LEU A 101 5.42 3.54 5.61
N PRO A 102 5.01 3.34 4.36
CA PRO A 102 4.04 4.23 3.71
C PRO A 102 2.61 3.89 4.12
N PHE A 103 1.75 4.90 4.28
CA PHE A 103 0.31 4.70 4.34
C PHE A 103 -0.26 4.23 2.98
N GLY A 104 -1.37 3.51 3.02
CA GLY A 104 -2.07 3.02 1.83
C GLY A 104 -1.28 1.99 1.01
N LYS A 105 -0.26 1.36 1.57
CA LYS A 105 0.59 0.40 0.88
C LYS A 105 0.92 -0.82 1.75
N LEU A 106 1.40 -1.87 1.08
CA LEU A 106 1.88 -3.07 1.74
C LEU A 106 3.37 -2.94 2.07
N THR A 107 3.72 -3.29 3.31
CA THR A 107 5.10 -3.47 3.77
C THR A 107 5.26 -4.89 4.32
N ILE A 108 6.38 -5.55 3.99
CA ILE A 108 6.76 -6.83 4.60
C ILE A 108 7.89 -6.60 5.60
N ILE A 109 7.79 -7.24 6.75
CA ILE A 109 8.88 -7.39 7.72
C ILE A 109 9.25 -8.87 7.76
N GLN A 110 10.45 -9.20 7.34
CA GLN A 110 10.93 -10.58 7.31
C GLN A 110 12.17 -10.79 8.18
N GLY A 111 12.44 -12.04 8.53
CA GLY A 111 13.60 -12.47 9.34
C GLY A 111 13.37 -13.86 9.89
N ASN A 112 14.43 -14.51 10.44
CA ASN A 112 14.29 -15.83 11.03
C ASN A 112 13.38 -15.81 12.28
N PRO A 113 12.83 -16.96 12.70
CA PRO A 113 12.13 -17.07 13.97
C PRO A 113 12.99 -16.60 15.15
N GLY A 114 12.38 -15.91 16.13
CA GLY A 114 13.07 -15.46 17.33
C GLY A 114 13.99 -14.23 17.16
N GLU A 115 13.97 -13.56 16.02
CA GLU A 115 14.79 -12.37 15.76
C GLU A 115 14.13 -11.03 16.15
N GLY A 116 12.94 -11.07 16.75
CA GLY A 116 12.31 -9.88 17.35
C GLY A 116 11.31 -9.17 16.46
N LYS A 117 10.85 -9.77 15.35
CA LYS A 117 9.84 -9.18 14.43
C LYS A 117 8.53 -8.82 15.14
N THR A 118 7.98 -9.77 15.89
CA THR A 118 6.75 -9.59 16.68
C THR A 118 6.91 -8.47 17.72
N TYR A 119 8.04 -8.43 18.44
CA TYR A 119 8.33 -7.34 19.39
C TYR A 119 8.40 -5.98 18.70
N PHE A 120 9.08 -5.90 17.55
CA PHE A 120 9.12 -4.68 16.75
C PHE A 120 7.71 -4.24 16.32
N ALA A 121 6.86 -5.18 15.91
CA ALA A 121 5.48 -4.88 15.53
C ALA A 121 4.63 -4.38 16.72
N MET A 122 4.86 -4.90 17.91
CA MET A 122 4.21 -4.41 19.14
C MET A 122 4.70 -3.01 19.53
N MET A 123 5.99 -2.74 19.39
CA MET A 123 6.52 -1.38 19.59
C MET A 123 5.97 -0.39 18.56
N LEU A 124 5.79 -0.82 17.29
CA LEU A 124 5.13 -0.01 16.28
C LEU A 124 3.66 0.25 16.65
N THR A 125 2.94 -0.78 17.14
CA THR A 125 1.58 -0.62 17.64
C THR A 125 1.51 0.39 18.80
N ALA A 126 2.45 0.31 19.75
CA ALA A 126 2.54 1.26 20.85
C ALA A 126 2.83 2.70 20.35
N ALA A 127 3.71 2.84 19.37
CA ALA A 127 3.99 4.15 18.78
C ALA A 127 2.74 4.77 18.13
N CYS A 128 1.94 3.97 17.43
CA CYS A 128 0.73 4.42 16.76
C CYS A 128 -0.44 4.70 17.70
N THR A 129 -0.53 4.01 18.83
CA THR A 129 -1.66 4.13 19.75
C THR A 129 -1.40 5.07 20.92
N ASN A 130 -0.14 5.37 21.29
CA ASN A 130 0.22 6.10 22.50
C ASN A 130 1.34 7.13 22.29
N ARG A 131 1.37 7.82 21.17
CA ARG A 131 2.31 8.92 20.84
C ARG A 131 3.80 8.59 21.08
N LYS A 132 4.19 7.33 21.07
CA LYS A 132 5.60 6.96 21.09
C LYS A 132 6.17 7.14 19.68
N THR A 133 7.40 7.58 19.57
CA THR A 133 8.02 7.84 18.27
C THR A 133 9.19 6.89 18.02
N PHE A 134 9.32 6.45 16.77
CA PHE A 134 10.51 5.81 16.26
C PHE A 134 11.53 6.85 15.81
N PRO A 135 12.81 6.50 15.67
CA PRO A 135 13.82 7.42 15.14
C PRO A 135 13.37 8.00 13.80
N ASN A 136 13.40 9.33 13.66
CA ASN A 136 12.97 10.07 12.47
C ASN A 136 11.49 9.88 12.08
N MET A 137 10.66 9.37 12.97
CA MET A 137 9.21 9.34 12.81
C MET A 137 8.65 10.71 13.23
N GLU A 138 7.79 11.27 12.39
CA GLU A 138 7.05 12.47 12.75
C GLU A 138 6.07 12.15 13.88
N GLU A 139 5.80 13.15 14.74
CA GLU A 139 4.78 12.99 15.79
C GLU A 139 3.41 12.84 15.12
N ILE A 140 2.68 11.80 15.50
CA ILE A 140 1.36 11.48 14.95
C ILE A 140 0.32 11.46 16.07
N GLU A 141 -0.91 11.88 15.73
CA GLU A 141 -2.03 11.67 16.62
C GLU A 141 -2.36 10.17 16.74
N PRO A 142 -2.63 9.67 17.94
CA PRO A 142 -2.96 8.27 18.18
C PRO A 142 -4.17 7.81 17.36
N PHE A 143 -4.10 6.63 16.78
CA PHE A 143 -5.15 6.05 15.95
C PHE A 143 -5.34 4.54 16.22
N ASN A 144 -6.41 3.97 15.68
CA ASN A 144 -6.76 2.58 15.87
C ASN A 144 -5.90 1.65 15.00
N VAL A 145 -5.47 0.54 15.59
CA VAL A 145 -4.62 -0.48 15.00
C VAL A 145 -5.32 -1.82 15.08
N ILE A 146 -5.30 -2.61 14.00
CA ILE A 146 -5.62 -4.04 14.05
C ILE A 146 -4.31 -4.82 14.13
N TYR A 147 -4.18 -5.66 15.16
CA TYR A 147 -3.09 -6.63 15.31
C TYR A 147 -3.65 -8.03 15.17
N GLN A 148 -3.51 -8.65 14.01
CA GLN A 148 -4.01 -9.99 13.70
C GLN A 148 -2.91 -11.02 13.84
N THR A 149 -3.14 -12.04 14.67
CA THR A 149 -2.20 -13.14 14.90
C THR A 149 -2.91 -14.48 14.87
N ALA A 150 -2.18 -15.53 14.51
CA ALA A 150 -2.67 -16.92 14.51
C ALA A 150 -1.77 -17.89 15.28
N GLU A 151 -0.56 -17.47 15.70
CA GLU A 151 0.37 -18.38 16.40
C GLU A 151 0.33 -18.22 17.92
N ASP A 152 0.18 -16.98 18.39
CA ASP A 152 0.27 -16.63 19.81
C ASP A 152 -1.14 -16.41 20.42
N GLY A 153 -1.35 -16.86 21.65
CA GLY A 153 -2.59 -16.62 22.39
C GLY A 153 -2.82 -15.14 22.67
N MET A 154 -4.05 -14.67 22.40
CA MET A 154 -4.39 -13.24 22.56
C MET A 154 -4.30 -12.79 24.02
N GLY A 155 -4.74 -13.64 24.98
CA GLY A 155 -4.83 -13.26 26.38
C GLY A 155 -3.56 -13.45 27.18
N ASP A 156 -2.83 -14.50 26.90
CA ASP A 156 -1.64 -14.93 27.67
C ASP A 156 -0.31 -14.45 27.08
N THR A 157 -0.29 -14.14 25.79
CA THR A 157 0.96 -13.78 25.10
C THR A 157 0.88 -12.38 24.47
N ILE A 158 -0.08 -12.11 23.60
CA ILE A 158 -0.15 -10.86 22.84
C ILE A 158 -0.48 -9.67 23.74
N LYS A 159 -1.56 -9.76 24.51
CA LYS A 159 -2.00 -8.69 25.40
C LYS A 159 -0.91 -8.28 26.43
N PRO A 160 -0.24 -9.19 27.15
CA PRO A 160 0.85 -8.84 28.04
C PRO A 160 2.00 -8.10 27.34
N ARG A 161 2.40 -8.56 26.15
CA ARG A 161 3.48 -7.90 25.37
C ARG A 161 3.08 -6.52 24.85
N LEU A 162 1.81 -6.31 24.46
CA LEU A 162 1.31 -4.98 24.08
C LEU A 162 1.32 -4.03 25.28
N VAL A 163 0.96 -4.51 26.48
CA VAL A 163 1.07 -3.72 27.73
C VAL A 163 2.52 -3.37 28.02
N GLU A 164 3.44 -4.32 27.94
CA GLU A 164 4.88 -4.11 28.11
C GLU A 164 5.43 -3.08 27.12
N ALA A 165 5.02 -3.17 25.84
CA ALA A 165 5.36 -2.20 24.82
C ALA A 165 4.77 -0.80 25.10
N GLY A 166 3.76 -0.72 25.98
CA GLY A 166 3.06 0.51 26.35
C GLY A 166 2.08 0.98 25.30
N ALA A 167 1.40 0.05 24.62
CA ALA A 167 0.29 0.37 23.71
C ALA A 167 -0.96 0.79 24.49
N ASP A 168 -1.75 1.68 23.91
CA ASP A 168 -3.11 1.96 24.38
C ASP A 168 -4.05 0.86 23.86
N LEU A 169 -4.38 -0.08 24.74
CA LEU A 169 -5.20 -1.24 24.39
C LEU A 169 -6.62 -0.88 23.94
N SER A 170 -7.13 0.30 24.28
CA SER A 170 -8.44 0.77 23.79
C SER A 170 -8.46 1.05 22.29
N ARG A 171 -7.27 1.17 21.68
CA ARG A 171 -7.05 1.41 20.24
C ARG A 171 -6.50 0.21 19.50
N VAL A 172 -6.24 -0.92 20.19
CA VAL A 172 -5.77 -2.15 19.56
C VAL A 172 -6.91 -3.14 19.45
N MET A 173 -7.18 -3.58 18.23
CA MET A 173 -8.28 -4.46 17.89
C MET A 173 -7.77 -5.73 17.21
N VAL A 174 -8.61 -6.75 17.14
CA VAL A 174 -8.41 -7.98 16.36
C VAL A 174 -9.71 -8.29 15.64
N ILE A 175 -9.63 -8.84 14.44
CA ILE A 175 -10.80 -9.38 13.74
C ILE A 175 -11.09 -10.75 14.34
N ASP A 176 -12.31 -10.95 14.83
CA ASP A 176 -12.72 -12.25 15.36
C ASP A 176 -12.82 -13.27 14.22
N ASP A 177 -12.00 -14.30 14.29
CA ASP A 177 -11.91 -15.40 13.34
C ASP A 177 -12.13 -16.78 13.98
N THR A 178 -12.76 -16.80 15.16
CA THR A 178 -13.03 -18.02 15.94
C THR A 178 -14.04 -18.93 15.26
N GLU A 179 -15.05 -18.37 14.59
CA GLU A 179 -16.08 -19.16 13.87
C GLU A 179 -15.68 -19.44 12.42
N GLU A 180 -15.02 -18.49 11.78
CA GLU A 180 -14.59 -18.60 10.39
C GLU A 180 -13.18 -18.03 10.24
N ALA A 181 -12.24 -18.89 9.84
CA ALA A 181 -10.84 -18.51 9.67
C ALA A 181 -10.68 -17.31 8.71
N LEU A 182 -9.90 -16.33 9.13
CA LEU A 182 -9.60 -15.15 8.32
C LEU A 182 -8.54 -15.48 7.27
N THR A 183 -8.74 -15.01 6.03
CA THR A 183 -7.73 -15.05 4.97
C THR A 183 -7.41 -13.66 4.45
N LEU A 184 -6.25 -13.49 3.78
CA LEU A 184 -5.85 -12.21 3.20
C LEU A 184 -6.82 -11.71 2.10
N SER A 185 -7.63 -12.61 1.55
CA SER A 185 -8.65 -12.29 0.53
C SER A 185 -10.02 -11.98 1.11
N ASP A 186 -10.18 -11.99 2.43
CA ASP A 186 -11.46 -11.81 3.10
C ASP A 186 -11.92 -10.34 3.08
N ASP A 187 -13.19 -10.13 2.74
CA ASP A 187 -13.79 -8.79 2.72
C ASP A 187 -13.99 -8.20 4.13
N ARG A 188 -13.93 -9.03 5.17
CA ARG A 188 -13.95 -8.58 6.58
C ARG A 188 -12.80 -7.62 6.88
N ILE A 189 -11.66 -7.78 6.21
CA ILE A 189 -10.50 -6.88 6.39
C ILE A 189 -10.87 -5.45 6.01
N GLU A 190 -11.38 -5.21 4.79
CA GLU A 190 -11.76 -3.86 4.36
C GLU A 190 -12.87 -3.28 5.24
N LYS A 191 -13.88 -4.09 5.58
CA LYS A 191 -14.99 -3.69 6.45
C LYS A 191 -14.50 -3.28 7.84
N ALA A 192 -13.64 -4.09 8.49
CA ALA A 192 -13.08 -3.79 9.80
C ALA A 192 -12.25 -2.50 9.81
N ILE A 193 -11.40 -2.29 8.79
CA ILE A 193 -10.61 -1.06 8.64
C ILE A 193 -11.52 0.17 8.56
N ARG A 194 -12.55 0.13 7.71
CA ARG A 194 -13.46 1.28 7.50
C ARG A 194 -14.33 1.57 8.72
N GLN A 195 -14.94 0.55 9.29
CA GLN A 195 -15.87 0.69 10.43
C GLN A 195 -15.17 1.23 11.68
N ASN A 196 -13.91 0.87 11.89
CA ASN A 196 -13.16 1.24 13.07
C ASN A 196 -12.09 2.32 12.79
N GLN A 197 -12.09 2.94 11.60
CA GLN A 197 -11.12 3.98 11.23
C GLN A 197 -9.66 3.57 11.49
N VAL A 198 -9.34 2.33 11.15
CA VAL A 198 -8.01 1.74 11.37
C VAL A 198 -7.03 2.33 10.36
N ARG A 199 -5.86 2.77 10.83
CA ARG A 199 -4.80 3.30 9.96
C ARG A 199 -3.57 2.39 9.86
N LEU A 200 -3.48 1.36 10.71
CA LEU A 200 -2.44 0.33 10.65
C LEU A 200 -3.08 -1.05 10.86
N LEU A 201 -2.85 -1.97 9.93
CA LEU A 201 -3.15 -3.39 10.06
C LEU A 201 -1.83 -4.16 10.09
N ILE A 202 -1.60 -4.95 11.14
CA ILE A 202 -0.48 -5.88 11.27
C ILE A 202 -1.01 -7.31 11.20
N ILE A 203 -0.36 -8.16 10.39
CA ILE A 203 -0.68 -9.59 10.25
C ILE A 203 0.58 -10.39 10.58
N ASP A 204 0.53 -11.22 11.64
CA ASP A 204 1.66 -11.95 12.22
C ASP A 204 1.31 -13.41 12.56
N PRO A 205 1.82 -14.41 11.81
CA PRO A 205 2.55 -14.29 10.57
C PRO A 205 1.63 -14.30 9.33
N VAL A 206 2.05 -13.70 8.25
CA VAL A 206 1.26 -13.64 7.01
C VAL A 206 0.95 -15.03 6.44
N GLN A 207 1.84 -16.00 6.65
CA GLN A 207 1.69 -17.37 6.17
C GLN A 207 0.42 -18.05 6.69
N ALA A 208 0.00 -17.74 7.91
CA ALA A 208 -1.19 -18.33 8.53
C ALA A 208 -2.51 -17.86 7.90
N PHE A 209 -2.48 -16.73 7.17
CA PHE A 209 -3.67 -16.06 6.62
C PHE A 209 -3.78 -16.15 5.09
N ILE A 210 -2.91 -16.88 4.41
CA ILE A 210 -2.91 -16.96 2.94
C ILE A 210 -4.13 -17.73 2.41
N GLY A 211 -4.62 -18.71 3.14
CA GLY A 211 -5.69 -19.61 2.74
C GLY A 211 -5.14 -20.98 2.30
N ALA A 212 -5.90 -22.03 2.59
CA ALA A 212 -5.48 -23.42 2.37
C ALA A 212 -5.31 -23.78 0.88
N ASP A 213 -6.01 -23.09 0.00
CA ASP A 213 -6.04 -23.36 -1.45
C ASP A 213 -4.95 -22.59 -2.22
N VAL A 214 -4.11 -21.80 -1.56
CA VAL A 214 -3.09 -20.95 -2.18
C VAL A 214 -1.69 -21.45 -1.87
N ASP A 215 -0.96 -21.91 -2.89
CA ASP A 215 0.45 -22.26 -2.76
C ASP A 215 1.33 -21.00 -2.83
N MET A 216 2.00 -20.68 -1.74
CA MET A 216 2.89 -19.51 -1.63
C MET A 216 4.04 -19.49 -2.64
N ASN A 217 4.41 -20.63 -3.21
CA ASN A 217 5.48 -20.72 -4.20
C ASN A 217 4.97 -20.52 -5.63
N ARG A 218 3.65 -20.47 -5.83
CA ARG A 218 3.04 -20.28 -7.14
C ARG A 218 2.60 -18.84 -7.34
N ALA A 219 3.31 -18.14 -8.21
CA ALA A 219 3.07 -16.75 -8.55
C ALA A 219 1.62 -16.43 -8.97
N ASN A 220 1.01 -17.30 -9.78
CA ASN A 220 -0.36 -17.13 -10.27
C ASN A 220 -1.42 -17.24 -9.16
N GLU A 221 -1.15 -17.93 -8.06
CA GLU A 221 -2.06 -18.10 -6.93
C GLU A 221 -1.89 -16.97 -5.91
N VAL A 222 -0.66 -16.56 -5.66
CA VAL A 222 -0.32 -15.54 -4.65
C VAL A 222 -0.59 -14.11 -5.13
N ARG A 223 -0.31 -13.81 -6.41
CA ARG A 223 -0.44 -12.46 -6.97
C ARG A 223 -1.85 -11.86 -6.81
N PRO A 224 -2.97 -12.58 -7.08
CA PRO A 224 -4.32 -12.04 -6.87
C PRO A 224 -4.60 -11.67 -5.40
N VAL A 225 -4.13 -12.48 -4.45
CA VAL A 225 -4.32 -12.26 -3.00
C VAL A 225 -3.64 -10.97 -2.56
N PHE A 226 -2.35 -10.80 -2.87
CA PHE A 226 -1.61 -9.60 -2.52
C PHE A 226 -2.07 -8.37 -3.28
N ARG A 227 -2.54 -8.52 -4.53
CA ARG A 227 -3.16 -7.43 -5.29
C ARG A 227 -4.44 -6.94 -4.61
N LYS A 228 -5.33 -7.86 -4.18
CA LYS A 228 -6.56 -7.49 -3.46
C LYS A 228 -6.23 -6.74 -2.17
N LEU A 229 -5.30 -7.25 -1.37
CA LEU A 229 -4.87 -6.61 -0.13
C LEU A 229 -4.24 -5.23 -0.40
N GLY A 230 -3.43 -5.08 -1.45
CA GLY A 230 -2.87 -3.80 -1.89
C GLY A 230 -3.94 -2.79 -2.29
N MET A 231 -5.01 -3.24 -2.98
CA MET A 231 -6.15 -2.39 -3.31
C MET A 231 -6.92 -1.94 -2.06
N ILE A 232 -7.06 -2.81 -1.05
CA ILE A 232 -7.66 -2.44 0.24
C ILE A 232 -6.82 -1.35 0.91
N ALA A 233 -5.50 -1.53 0.97
CA ALA A 233 -4.59 -0.53 1.52
C ALA A 233 -4.77 0.85 0.82
N GLU A 234 -4.74 0.89 -0.51
CA GLU A 234 -4.91 2.12 -1.30
C GLU A 234 -6.27 2.79 -1.09
N LYS A 235 -7.36 2.03 -1.13
CA LYS A 235 -8.72 2.54 -0.97
C LYS A 235 -9.02 3.07 0.43
N THR A 236 -8.36 2.53 1.45
CA THR A 236 -8.61 2.88 2.85
C THR A 236 -7.58 3.87 3.42
N GLY A 237 -6.44 4.03 2.74
CA GLY A 237 -5.28 4.76 3.27
C GLY A 237 -4.58 4.02 4.43
N CYS A 238 -4.97 2.78 4.74
CA CYS A 238 -4.40 2.00 5.83
C CYS A 238 -3.00 1.49 5.45
N ALA A 239 -2.01 1.66 6.33
CA ALA A 239 -0.73 0.97 6.21
C ALA A 239 -0.93 -0.50 6.58
N ILE A 240 -0.52 -1.43 5.72
CA ILE A 240 -0.64 -2.87 5.99
C ILE A 240 0.77 -3.46 6.12
N VAL A 241 1.06 -3.99 7.30
CA VAL A 241 2.33 -4.61 7.64
C VAL A 241 2.15 -6.12 7.76
N LEU A 242 2.90 -6.87 6.97
CA LEU A 242 2.87 -8.32 6.91
C LEU A 242 4.17 -8.86 7.51
N ILE A 243 4.07 -9.67 8.56
CA ILE A 243 5.24 -10.30 9.19
C ILE A 243 5.44 -11.68 8.58
N GLY A 244 6.64 -11.94 8.07
CA GLY A 244 6.97 -13.18 7.40
C GLY A 244 8.23 -13.86 7.95
N HIS A 245 8.27 -15.19 7.87
CA HIS A 245 9.45 -16.00 8.17
C HIS A 245 10.26 -16.25 6.91
N LEU A 246 11.60 -16.30 7.05
CA LEU A 246 12.47 -16.68 5.96
C LEU A 246 12.38 -18.18 5.68
N ASN A 247 12.43 -18.55 4.41
CA ASN A 247 12.60 -19.93 4.01
C ASN A 247 14.04 -20.41 4.28
N LYS A 248 14.21 -21.67 4.68
CA LYS A 248 15.51 -22.26 5.03
C LYS A 248 16.43 -22.56 3.82
N SER A 249 16.11 -22.08 2.62
CA SER A 249 16.95 -22.29 1.43
C SER A 249 18.28 -21.54 1.56
N SER A 250 19.37 -22.28 1.70
CA SER A 250 20.74 -21.75 1.71
C SER A 250 21.18 -21.37 0.29
N GLY A 251 21.86 -20.22 0.13
CA GLY A 251 22.51 -19.84 -1.14
C GLY A 251 21.79 -18.81 -2.00
N THR A 252 20.62 -18.30 -1.59
CA THR A 252 19.91 -17.22 -2.26
C THR A 252 20.14 -15.88 -1.53
N GLN A 253 20.11 -14.75 -2.24
CA GLN A 253 20.17 -13.40 -1.62
C GLN A 253 19.05 -13.21 -0.59
N SER A 254 19.31 -12.43 0.46
CA SER A 254 18.37 -12.14 1.56
C SER A 254 16.98 -11.73 1.08
N THR A 255 16.93 -10.88 0.06
CA THR A 255 15.69 -10.37 -0.56
C THR A 255 14.81 -11.50 -1.11
N TYR A 256 15.40 -12.61 -1.57
CA TYR A 256 14.69 -13.74 -2.17
C TYR A 256 14.49 -14.92 -1.23
N ARG A 257 15.05 -14.89 -0.01
CA ARG A 257 14.82 -15.92 1.02
C ARG A 257 13.46 -15.78 1.73
N GLY A 258 12.74 -14.64 1.51
CA GLY A 258 11.44 -14.40 2.11
C GLY A 258 10.32 -15.19 1.43
N LEU A 259 9.21 -15.27 2.06
CA LEU A 259 7.83 -15.64 1.70
C LEU A 259 7.56 -16.42 0.38
N GLY A 260 8.52 -17.18 -0.18
CA GLY A 260 8.33 -18.11 -1.32
C GLY A 260 8.43 -17.45 -2.69
N SER A 261 7.39 -16.77 -3.18
CA SER A 261 7.37 -16.23 -4.54
C SER A 261 7.99 -14.83 -4.67
N ILE A 262 8.77 -14.61 -5.76
CA ILE A 262 9.26 -13.28 -6.18
C ILE A 262 8.09 -12.29 -6.35
N ASP A 263 6.90 -12.77 -6.68
CA ASP A 263 5.72 -11.95 -6.89
C ASP A 263 5.17 -11.30 -5.62
N ILE A 264 5.36 -11.94 -4.45
CA ILE A 264 5.05 -11.30 -3.16
C ILE A 264 5.93 -10.06 -2.97
N MET A 265 7.22 -10.21 -3.30
CA MET A 265 8.16 -9.11 -3.22
C MET A 265 7.84 -7.99 -4.23
N ALA A 266 7.26 -8.33 -5.39
CA ALA A 266 6.83 -7.35 -6.38
C ALA A 266 5.59 -6.57 -5.93
N ALA A 267 4.69 -7.18 -5.20
CA ALA A 267 3.45 -6.58 -4.73
C ALA A 267 3.66 -5.53 -3.62
N VAL A 268 4.70 -5.68 -2.79
CA VAL A 268 4.97 -4.77 -1.68
C VAL A 268 5.81 -3.56 -2.10
N ARG A 269 5.60 -2.44 -1.43
CA ARG A 269 6.32 -1.18 -1.71
C ARG A 269 7.52 -0.96 -0.79
N SER A 270 7.56 -1.63 0.35
CA SER A 270 8.66 -1.62 1.30
C SER A 270 8.92 -3.02 1.81
N LEU A 271 10.19 -3.38 1.94
CA LEU A 271 10.64 -4.63 2.54
C LEU A 271 11.68 -4.32 3.60
N LEU A 272 11.36 -4.72 4.82
CA LEU A 272 12.23 -4.59 5.98
C LEU A 272 12.71 -5.97 6.40
N PHE A 273 13.99 -6.07 6.70
CA PHE A 273 14.59 -7.27 7.24
C PHE A 273 15.00 -7.03 8.70
N ILE A 274 14.63 -7.91 9.61
CA ILE A 274 15.07 -7.89 11.00
C ILE A 274 15.91 -9.13 11.28
N GLY A 275 17.12 -8.91 11.77
CA GLY A 275 18.03 -9.96 12.14
C GLY A 275 18.83 -9.66 13.40
N LYS A 276 19.33 -10.72 14.02
CA LYS A 276 20.12 -10.67 15.28
C LYS A 276 21.62 -10.63 14.96
N VAL A 277 22.35 -9.76 15.64
CA VAL A 277 23.80 -9.73 15.56
C VAL A 277 24.38 -10.93 16.34
N LYS A 278 25.16 -11.80 15.69
CA LYS A 278 25.63 -13.05 16.28
C LYS A 278 26.48 -12.86 17.57
N LYS A 279 27.35 -11.86 17.58
CA LYS A 279 28.23 -11.59 18.74
C LYS A 279 27.59 -10.79 19.84
N ASP A 280 26.50 -10.09 19.53
CA ASP A 280 25.69 -9.36 20.52
C ASP A 280 24.23 -9.78 20.40
N PRO A 281 23.83 -10.90 21.02
CA PRO A 281 22.49 -11.45 20.88
C PRO A 281 21.37 -10.54 21.39
N THR A 282 21.66 -9.46 22.10
CA THR A 282 20.69 -8.45 22.50
C THR A 282 20.48 -7.40 21.42
N THR A 283 21.41 -7.22 20.48
CA THR A 283 21.27 -6.29 19.36
C THR A 283 20.53 -6.94 18.19
N ARG A 284 19.53 -6.21 17.70
CA ARG A 284 18.77 -6.48 16.48
C ARG A 284 19.03 -5.38 15.50
N VAL A 285 18.97 -5.72 14.21
CA VAL A 285 19.16 -4.75 13.13
C VAL A 285 17.93 -4.78 12.23
N LEU A 286 17.38 -3.61 11.94
CA LEU A 286 16.35 -3.37 10.94
C LEU A 286 16.99 -2.83 9.67
N ILE A 287 16.90 -3.56 8.60
CA ILE A 287 17.49 -3.23 7.30
C ILE A 287 16.39 -2.97 6.28
N HIS A 288 16.48 -1.88 5.54
CA HIS A 288 15.52 -1.54 4.49
C HIS A 288 15.98 -2.11 3.14
N GLU A 289 15.61 -3.37 2.88
CA GLU A 289 16.03 -4.15 1.72
C GLU A 289 15.46 -3.65 0.39
N LYS A 290 14.18 -3.22 0.39
CA LYS A 290 13.49 -2.72 -0.79
C LYS A 290 12.68 -1.48 -0.45
N SER A 291 12.82 -0.46 -1.26
CA SER A 291 11.98 0.73 -1.26
C SER A 291 11.60 1.09 -2.69
N SER A 292 10.30 1.20 -2.98
CA SER A 292 9.78 1.54 -4.31
C SER A 292 9.30 2.98 -4.43
N LEU A 293 9.19 3.71 -3.30
CA LEU A 293 8.54 5.02 -3.23
C LEU A 293 9.49 6.14 -2.77
N ALA A 294 10.63 5.77 -2.22
CA ALA A 294 11.69 6.68 -1.77
C ALA A 294 13.04 5.95 -1.80
N PRO A 295 14.19 6.63 -1.70
CA PRO A 295 15.46 5.97 -1.43
C PRO A 295 15.38 5.12 -0.14
N PRO A 296 16.05 3.96 -0.07
CA PRO A 296 16.06 3.13 1.12
C PRO A 296 16.48 3.91 2.37
N GLY A 297 15.82 3.61 3.49
CA GLY A 297 16.18 4.14 4.80
C GLY A 297 17.52 3.61 5.30
N GLU A 298 18.06 4.25 6.34
CA GLU A 298 19.27 3.76 6.99
C GLU A 298 18.98 2.46 7.73
N THR A 299 19.97 1.57 7.77
CA THR A 299 19.93 0.42 8.65
C THR A 299 19.98 0.91 10.10
N MET A 300 19.04 0.46 10.94
CA MET A 300 18.87 0.88 12.31
C MET A 300 19.05 -0.29 13.26
N ALA A 301 19.74 -0.09 14.38
CA ALA A 301 19.85 -1.09 15.41
C ALA A 301 18.99 -0.76 16.63
N PHE A 302 18.47 -1.81 17.28
CA PHE A 302 17.76 -1.73 18.55
C PHE A 302 18.17 -2.88 19.48
N LYS A 303 18.08 -2.66 20.78
CA LYS A 303 18.30 -3.68 21.80
C LYS A 303 16.97 -4.35 22.15
N LEU A 304 17.04 -5.64 22.45
CA LEU A 304 15.92 -6.46 22.90
C LEU A 304 16.45 -7.65 23.71
N GLY A 305 15.82 -7.92 24.86
CA GLY A 305 16.12 -9.10 25.69
C GLY A 305 17.21 -8.87 26.73
N ASP A 306 17.46 -7.64 27.11
CA ASP A 306 18.17 -7.24 28.33
C ASP A 306 17.20 -6.62 29.36
N GLU A 307 17.72 -6.22 30.52
CA GLU A 307 16.91 -5.66 31.63
C GLU A 307 16.24 -4.32 31.28
N GLU A 308 16.76 -3.58 30.28
CA GLU A 308 16.23 -2.29 29.87
C GLU A 308 15.15 -2.41 28.77
N GLY A 309 14.91 -3.63 28.27
CA GLY A 309 13.89 -3.92 27.26
C GLY A 309 14.20 -3.35 25.88
N PHE A 310 13.16 -2.96 25.13
CA PHE A 310 13.33 -2.42 23.78
C PHE A 310 13.84 -0.97 23.81
N ARG A 311 14.98 -0.73 23.16
CA ARG A 311 15.50 0.63 22.93
C ARG A 311 16.26 0.76 21.63
N TRP A 312 16.15 1.89 20.97
CA TRP A 312 16.93 2.20 19.78
C TRP A 312 18.39 2.47 20.11
N VAL A 313 19.30 1.92 19.31
CA VAL A 313 20.75 2.17 19.41
C VAL A 313 21.16 3.27 18.43
N GLY A 314 20.55 3.29 17.23
CA GLY A 314 20.86 4.24 16.17
C GLY A 314 21.19 3.57 14.86
N ALA A 315 21.90 4.29 13.97
CA ALA A 315 22.32 3.73 12.68
C ALA A 315 23.37 2.62 12.87
N TYR A 316 23.33 1.67 11.95
CA TYR A 316 24.20 0.51 12.00
C TYR A 316 24.66 0.13 10.57
N GLU A 317 25.93 -0.11 10.38
CA GLU A 317 26.49 -0.42 9.05
C GLU A 317 26.59 -1.93 8.89
N ILE A 318 25.60 -2.54 8.22
CA ILE A 318 25.58 -3.93 7.81
C ILE A 318 24.52 -4.13 6.71
N SER A 319 24.76 -5.02 5.77
CA SER A 319 23.76 -5.52 4.83
C SER A 319 23.06 -6.77 5.37
N ALA A 320 21.89 -7.11 4.83
CA ALA A 320 21.19 -8.31 5.24
C ALA A 320 21.95 -9.58 4.88
N ASP A 321 22.61 -9.62 3.72
CA ASP A 321 23.45 -10.76 3.34
C ASP A 321 24.65 -10.95 4.30
N ASP A 322 25.33 -9.85 4.67
CA ASP A 322 26.43 -9.89 5.64
C ASP A 322 25.95 -10.37 7.02
N LEU A 323 24.78 -9.89 7.45
CA LEU A 323 24.19 -10.31 8.72
C LEU A 323 23.84 -11.80 8.73
N LEU A 324 23.24 -12.32 7.64
CA LEU A 324 22.92 -13.74 7.46
C LEU A 324 24.18 -14.60 7.39
N ASP A 325 25.24 -14.13 6.78
CA ASP A 325 26.56 -14.77 6.74
C ASP A 325 27.27 -14.72 8.10
N GLY A 326 26.74 -13.92 9.03
CA GLY A 326 27.29 -13.76 10.38
C GLY A 326 28.50 -12.84 10.45
N LYS A 327 28.65 -11.94 9.47
CA LYS A 327 29.62 -10.86 9.51
C LYS A 327 29.22 -9.83 10.56
N GLU A 328 30.19 -9.03 10.95
CA GLU A 328 29.98 -7.98 11.95
C GLU A 328 29.71 -6.65 11.27
N GLY A 329 28.69 -5.96 11.78
CA GLY A 329 28.48 -4.55 11.50
C GLY A 329 29.00 -3.69 12.65
N LYS A 330 28.87 -2.38 12.52
CA LYS A 330 29.26 -1.40 13.54
C LYS A 330 28.23 -0.29 13.65
N PRO A 331 28.02 0.28 14.86
CA PRO A 331 27.26 1.52 15.01
C PRO A 331 27.88 2.64 14.18
N THR A 332 27.03 3.47 13.59
CA THR A 332 27.44 4.65 12.82
C THR A 332 26.59 5.86 13.20
N GLU A 333 27.03 7.06 12.80
CA GLU A 333 26.20 8.25 12.92
C GLU A 333 25.07 8.20 11.91
N THR A 334 23.84 8.49 12.32
CA THR A 334 22.70 8.63 11.41
C THR A 334 22.92 9.80 10.45
N LYS A 335 22.25 9.80 9.28
CA LYS A 335 22.28 10.96 8.36
C LYS A 335 21.82 12.24 9.08
N LEU A 336 20.87 12.12 10.00
CA LEU A 336 20.41 13.25 10.80
C LEU A 336 21.51 13.76 11.75
N GLN A 337 22.20 12.88 12.48
CA GLN A 337 23.34 13.25 13.33
C GLN A 337 24.45 13.89 12.51
N ARG A 338 24.80 13.31 11.35
CA ARG A 338 25.78 13.90 10.42
C ARG A 338 25.32 15.27 9.92
N GLY A 339 24.01 15.42 9.59
CA GLY A 339 23.44 16.72 9.20
C GLY A 339 23.53 17.77 10.31
N THR A 340 23.18 17.38 11.53
CA THR A 340 23.31 18.25 12.73
C THR A 340 24.77 18.67 12.96
N LYS A 341 25.69 17.70 12.90
CA LYS A 341 27.13 17.94 13.04
C LYS A 341 27.66 18.89 11.95
N LEU A 342 27.26 18.69 10.70
CA LEU A 342 27.59 19.58 9.58
C LEU A 342 27.10 21.02 9.83
N ILE A 343 25.89 21.19 10.38
CA ILE A 343 25.37 22.52 10.76
C ILE A 343 26.31 23.17 11.80
N TYR A 344 26.65 22.44 12.87
CA TYR A 344 27.57 22.98 13.88
C TYR A 344 28.95 23.32 13.32
N GLU A 345 29.52 22.43 12.50
CA GLU A 345 30.84 22.65 11.87
C GLU A 345 30.85 23.91 11.00
N LEU A 346 29.81 24.12 10.18
CA LEU A 346 29.71 25.26 9.29
C LEU A 346 29.41 26.59 10.00
N LEU A 347 28.80 26.53 11.16
CA LEU A 347 28.42 27.71 11.94
C LEU A 347 29.37 27.96 13.13
N ALA A 348 30.42 27.13 13.32
CA ALA A 348 31.32 27.19 14.44
C ALA A 348 32.08 28.52 14.56
N ASP A 349 32.36 29.16 13.45
CA ASP A 349 33.06 30.45 13.39
C ASP A 349 32.13 31.65 13.71
N GLY A 350 30.84 31.41 13.94
CA GLY A 350 29.83 32.42 14.25
C GLY A 350 29.32 33.19 13.03
N ASN A 351 29.80 32.87 11.84
CA ASN A 351 29.32 33.46 10.58
C ASN A 351 27.96 32.88 10.16
N ALA A 352 27.17 33.65 9.43
CA ALA A 352 25.94 33.17 8.83
C ALA A 352 26.23 32.47 7.52
N VAL A 353 25.61 31.30 7.31
CA VAL A 353 25.72 30.51 6.06
C VAL A 353 24.35 30.50 5.38
N THR A 354 24.32 30.54 4.04
CA THR A 354 23.05 30.43 3.29
C THR A 354 22.52 28.99 3.36
N ILE A 355 21.20 28.87 3.38
CA ILE A 355 20.57 27.53 3.34
C ILE A 355 20.99 26.76 2.08
N ARG A 356 21.19 27.46 0.98
CA ARG A 356 21.66 26.88 -0.27
C ARG A 356 23.07 26.28 -0.13
N GLU A 357 24.02 27.03 0.42
CA GLU A 357 25.38 26.55 0.64
C GLU A 357 25.39 25.34 1.59
N LEU A 358 24.58 25.37 2.66
CA LEU A 358 24.43 24.27 3.59
C LEU A 358 23.90 23.01 2.87
N ASP A 359 22.84 23.15 2.05
CA ASP A 359 22.24 22.04 1.32
C ASP A 359 23.19 21.47 0.23
N GLU A 360 24.02 22.32 -0.42
CA GLU A 360 25.05 21.87 -1.36
C GLU A 360 26.16 21.06 -0.67
N LYS A 361 26.65 21.51 0.47
CA LYS A 361 27.63 20.76 1.28
C LYS A 361 27.06 19.45 1.83
N ALA A 362 25.81 19.46 2.27
CA ALA A 362 25.12 18.27 2.72
C ALA A 362 24.96 17.23 1.59
N LYS A 363 24.59 17.69 0.41
CA LYS A 363 24.45 16.83 -0.79
C LYS A 363 25.79 16.16 -1.16
N ALA A 364 26.90 16.87 -1.05
CA ALA A 364 28.23 16.32 -1.27
C ALA A 364 28.60 15.19 -0.29
N GLN A 365 28.00 15.20 0.91
CA GLN A 365 28.15 14.14 1.95
C GLN A 365 27.03 13.09 1.90
N GLY A 366 26.18 13.08 0.86
CA GLY A 366 25.09 12.14 0.70
C GLY A 366 23.91 12.35 1.68
N ILE A 367 23.78 13.57 2.24
CA ILE A 367 22.70 13.96 3.14
C ILE A 367 21.62 14.67 2.32
N SER A 368 20.36 14.18 2.41
CA SER A 368 19.24 14.73 1.64
C SER A 368 18.79 16.08 2.20
N GLN A 369 18.17 16.92 1.34
CA GLN A 369 17.56 18.18 1.78
C GLN A 369 16.48 17.96 2.83
N ARG A 370 15.71 16.86 2.77
CA ARG A 370 14.72 16.50 3.78
C ARG A 370 15.39 16.30 5.14
N THR A 371 16.47 15.52 5.20
CA THR A 371 17.27 15.31 6.43
C THR A 371 17.81 16.62 6.98
N MET A 372 18.27 17.51 6.10
CA MET A 372 18.77 18.83 6.52
C MET A 372 17.66 19.75 7.03
N ARG A 373 16.46 19.69 6.46
CA ARG A 373 15.28 20.42 7.02
C ARG A 373 14.92 19.90 8.39
N GLU A 374 14.94 18.59 8.58
CA GLU A 374 14.67 17.97 9.88
C GLU A 374 15.74 18.33 10.91
N ALA A 375 17.03 18.28 10.54
CA ALA A 375 18.11 18.71 11.42
C ALA A 375 17.93 20.17 11.87
N ARG A 376 17.67 21.08 10.93
CA ARG A 376 17.38 22.48 11.24
C ARG A 376 16.14 22.66 12.12
N SER A 377 15.09 21.86 11.89
CA SER A 377 13.86 21.91 12.70
C SER A 377 14.13 21.52 14.14
N ARG A 378 14.91 20.46 14.37
CA ARG A 378 15.31 20.03 15.73
C ARG A 378 16.22 21.03 16.43
N MET A 379 17.02 21.78 15.67
CA MET A 379 17.89 22.83 16.17
C MET A 379 17.24 24.22 16.20
N LYS A 380 15.91 24.31 16.03
CA LYS A 380 15.19 25.60 15.90
C LYS A 380 15.47 26.57 17.06
N GLU A 381 15.59 26.05 18.27
CA GLU A 381 15.88 26.87 19.46
C GLU A 381 17.32 27.42 19.44
N GLU A 382 18.23 26.77 18.74
CA GLU A 382 19.65 27.12 18.68
C GLU A 382 20.01 27.94 17.45
N LEU A 383 19.17 27.92 16.42
CA LEU A 383 19.38 28.60 15.15
C LEU A 383 18.65 29.95 15.08
N ASP A 384 19.35 30.95 14.55
CA ASP A 384 18.79 32.27 14.19
C ASP A 384 18.71 32.38 12.66
N TYR A 385 17.50 32.66 12.16
CA TYR A 385 17.22 32.76 10.72
C TYR A 385 17.15 34.23 10.32
N ARG A 386 17.85 34.62 9.27
CA ARG A 386 17.83 35.98 8.71
C ARG A 386 17.87 35.95 7.18
N MET A 387 17.42 37.04 6.57
CA MET A 387 17.70 37.32 5.17
C MET A 387 18.97 38.17 5.04
N ASN A 388 19.86 37.81 4.09
CA ASN A 388 21.00 38.63 3.74
C ASN A 388 20.62 39.76 2.77
N GLU A 389 21.56 40.63 2.44
CA GLU A 389 21.39 41.75 1.50
C GLU A 389 20.98 41.29 0.08
N LYS A 390 21.25 40.04 -0.28
CA LYS A 390 20.85 39.42 -1.55
C LYS A 390 19.50 38.71 -1.51
N GLN A 391 18.71 38.92 -0.43
CA GLN A 391 17.42 38.26 -0.18
C GLN A 391 17.49 36.72 -0.08
N GLU A 392 18.63 36.15 0.31
CA GLU A 392 18.79 34.74 0.57
C GLU A 392 18.60 34.43 2.05
N ASN A 393 17.93 33.30 2.36
CA ASN A 393 17.78 32.83 3.72
C ASN A 393 19.12 32.32 4.26
N THR A 394 19.56 32.88 5.37
CA THR A 394 20.78 32.52 6.09
C THR A 394 20.45 31.99 7.48
N ILE A 395 21.33 31.15 8.00
CA ILE A 395 21.27 30.63 9.36
C ILE A 395 22.59 30.87 10.07
N ARG A 396 22.52 31.07 11.39
CA ARG A 396 23.68 31.12 12.29
C ARG A 396 23.29 30.53 13.64
N LEU A 397 24.28 30.14 14.44
CA LEU A 397 24.03 29.78 15.85
C LEU A 397 23.65 31.04 16.66
N LYS A 398 22.63 30.94 17.48
CA LYS A 398 22.30 31.98 18.44
C LYS A 398 23.49 32.13 19.41
N LYS A 399 23.93 33.35 19.67
CA LYS A 399 24.89 33.59 20.72
C LYS A 399 24.24 33.17 22.04
N GLN A 400 24.82 32.16 22.72
CA GLN A 400 24.43 31.89 24.09
C GLN A 400 24.62 33.19 24.89
N GLY A 401 23.53 33.76 25.36
CA GLY A 401 23.60 34.87 26.30
C GLY A 401 24.44 34.39 27.49
N ARG A 402 25.54 35.08 27.79
CA ARG A 402 26.23 34.88 29.04
C ARG A 402 25.22 35.12 30.15
N MET A 403 24.65 34.05 30.71
CA MET A 403 24.11 34.13 32.04
C MET A 403 25.29 34.42 32.97
N GLY A 404 25.25 35.60 33.58
CA GLY A 404 26.20 35.89 34.68
C GLY A 404 25.93 34.91 35.79
N ASP A 405 26.70 33.92 35.88
CA ASP A 405 27.27 33.27 37.06
C ASP A 405 28.00 31.99 36.63
N GLY A 406 29.27 31.94 36.94
CA GLY A 406 30.19 30.90 36.49
C GLY A 406 29.88 29.51 37.08
N ARG A 407 28.93 28.77 36.51
CA ARG A 407 28.80 27.32 36.68
C ARG A 407 28.80 26.65 35.34
N ILE A 408 29.93 26.02 35.04
CA ILE A 408 30.07 24.99 34.01
C ILE A 408 29.26 23.80 34.54
N LEU A 409 28.23 23.38 33.82
CA LEU A 409 27.60 22.05 34.03
C LEU A 409 28.42 21.06 33.21
N GLU A 410 29.00 20.09 33.90
CA GLU A 410 29.60 18.87 33.34
C GLU A 410 28.57 17.98 32.62
#